data_d0ec8b4d7a54ba2bc6d551f3252080ed
#
_entry.id   d0ec8b4d7a54ba2bc6d551f3252080ed
#
_cell.length_a   1.000
_cell.length_b   1.000
_cell.length_c   1.000
_cell.angle_alpha   90.00
_cell.angle_beta   90.00
_cell.angle_gamma   90.00
#
_symmetry.space_group_name_H-M   'P 1'
#
loop_
_entity.id
_entity.type
_entity.pdbx_description
1 polymer ?
#
loop_
_entity_poly.entity_id
_entity_poly.type
_entity_poly.pdbx_seq_one_letter_code
_entity_poly.pdbx_strand_id
1 'polypeptide(L)'
;RTSSSAASDVYKRQDIANVKKVVMLLMNKKLKIALLTTHIPLSEVPSKISKKNLENTISIISDEFENTWKIKNPSICLLGLNPHAGEGGYIGHEEEEILKPFVNSSPKNVFGPISADTAFIEENINKYDVFLAMYHDQGLPVIKSMGFGNTLNVTMGLPFIRISVDHGTAYEIAGKNKADFSSMDEALKTSVSLL
;
A
#
# COMPACT_ATOMS: atom_id res chain seq x y z
N ARG A 1 -8.20 11.07 -24.56
CA ARG A 1 -8.24 10.13 -23.43
C ARG A 1 -8.09 10.96 -22.16
N THR A 2 -9.16 11.14 -21.43
CA THR A 2 -9.10 11.68 -20.08
C THR A 2 -8.45 10.61 -19.21
N SER A 3 -7.16 10.83 -18.85
CA SER A 3 -6.51 10.04 -17.81
C SER A 3 -7.32 10.15 -16.53
N SER A 4 -7.54 9.05 -15.80
CA SER A 4 -8.23 9.12 -14.51
C SER A 4 -7.50 10.14 -13.64
N SER A 5 -8.24 11.02 -12.97
CA SER A 5 -7.67 12.12 -12.19
C SER A 5 -6.66 11.63 -11.14
N ALA A 6 -6.89 10.45 -10.57
CA ALA A 6 -6.01 9.86 -9.56
C ALA A 6 -4.63 9.46 -10.10
N ALA A 7 -4.55 8.83 -11.29
CA ALA A 7 -3.27 8.46 -11.89
C ALA A 7 -2.48 9.70 -12.32
N SER A 8 -3.14 10.69 -12.97
CA SER A 8 -2.48 11.93 -13.42
C SER A 8 -1.93 12.75 -12.24
N ASP A 9 -2.60 12.73 -11.10
CA ASP A 9 -2.19 13.45 -9.90
C ASP A 9 -0.94 12.85 -9.25
N VAL A 10 -0.78 11.53 -9.27
CA VAL A 10 0.43 10.87 -8.74
C VAL A 10 1.65 11.23 -9.59
N TYR A 11 1.54 11.13 -10.92
CA TYR A 11 2.66 11.46 -11.83
C TYR A 11 3.05 12.93 -11.75
N LYS A 12 2.09 13.86 -11.75
CA LYS A 12 2.38 15.30 -11.59
C LYS A 12 3.12 15.61 -10.30
N ARG A 13 2.79 14.94 -9.21
CA ARG A 13 3.46 15.14 -7.92
C ARG A 13 4.86 14.56 -7.89
N GLN A 14 5.09 13.42 -8.54
CA GLN A 14 6.43 12.87 -8.72
C GLN A 14 7.33 13.84 -9.47
N ASP A 15 6.82 14.44 -10.56
CA ASP A 15 7.56 15.41 -11.36
C ASP A 15 7.87 16.67 -10.54
N ILE A 16 6.88 17.23 -9.83
CA ILE A 16 7.06 18.42 -8.98
C ILE A 16 8.05 18.16 -7.84
N ALA A 17 7.99 16.98 -7.22
CA ALA A 17 8.87 16.59 -6.12
C ALA A 17 10.23 16.06 -6.59
N ASN A 18 10.43 15.91 -7.91
CA ASN A 18 11.62 15.31 -8.51
C ASN A 18 11.99 13.93 -7.94
N VAL A 19 10.98 13.10 -7.67
CA VAL A 19 11.16 11.74 -7.15
C VAL A 19 10.84 10.71 -8.22
N LYS A 20 11.68 9.65 -8.31
CA LYS A 20 11.56 8.62 -9.34
C LYS A 20 10.43 7.62 -9.08
N LYS A 21 10.09 7.39 -7.82
CA LYS A 21 9.08 6.42 -7.41
C LYS A 21 8.45 6.83 -6.09
N VAL A 22 7.16 6.59 -5.99
CA VAL A 22 6.38 6.68 -4.74
C VAL A 22 5.65 5.36 -4.49
N VAL A 23 5.26 5.13 -3.26
CA VAL A 23 4.47 3.96 -2.85
C VAL A 23 3.19 4.45 -2.20
N MET A 24 2.08 3.90 -2.63
CA MET A 24 0.78 4.16 -2.03
C MET A 24 0.58 3.25 -0.82
N LEU A 25 0.32 3.85 0.32
CA LEU A 25 -0.05 3.17 1.56
C LEU A 25 -1.48 3.53 1.93
N LEU A 26 -2.29 2.53 2.14
CA LEU A 26 -3.59 2.67 2.79
C LEU A 26 -3.45 2.26 4.24
N MET A 27 -4.00 3.06 5.14
CA MET A 27 -3.92 2.78 6.56
C MET A 27 -5.19 3.13 7.32
N ASN A 28 -5.45 2.38 8.36
CA ASN A 28 -6.35 2.72 9.45
C ASN A 28 -5.66 2.40 10.78
N LYS A 29 -6.38 2.50 11.90
CA LYS A 29 -5.80 2.26 13.24
C LYS A 29 -5.25 0.85 13.45
N LYS A 30 -5.71 -0.15 12.67
CA LYS A 30 -5.36 -1.57 12.85
C LYS A 30 -4.46 -2.11 11.75
N LEU A 31 -4.58 -1.61 10.54
CA LEU A 31 -3.99 -2.23 9.36
C LEU A 31 -3.33 -1.19 8.46
N LYS A 32 -2.17 -1.54 7.93
CA LYS A 32 -1.45 -0.76 6.91
C LYS A 32 -1.14 -1.67 5.72
N ILE A 33 -1.55 -1.25 4.52
CA ILE A 33 -1.32 -1.99 3.27
C ILE A 33 -0.65 -1.08 2.26
N ALA A 34 0.57 -1.40 1.89
CA ALA A 34 1.29 -0.79 0.78
C ALA A 34 1.00 -1.55 -0.53
N LEU A 35 1.10 -0.88 -1.64
CA LEU A 35 0.83 -1.45 -2.96
C LEU A 35 2.10 -1.47 -3.82
N LEU A 36 2.44 -2.65 -4.37
CA LEU A 36 3.52 -2.78 -5.34
C LEU A 36 3.13 -2.17 -6.69
N THR A 37 1.89 -2.44 -7.13
CA THR A 37 1.26 -1.84 -8.31
C THR A 37 -0.06 -1.20 -7.94
N THR A 38 -0.42 -0.10 -8.61
CA THR A 38 -1.64 0.67 -8.33
C THR A 38 -2.62 0.61 -9.51
N HIS A 39 -2.66 1.62 -10.34
CA HIS A 39 -3.67 1.83 -11.38
C HIS A 39 -3.20 1.29 -12.74
N ILE A 40 -2.95 -0.01 -12.82
CA ILE A 40 -2.62 -0.73 -14.06
C ILE A 40 -3.61 -1.86 -14.29
N PRO A 41 -3.80 -2.33 -15.53
CA PRO A 41 -4.60 -3.51 -15.82
C PRO A 41 -4.09 -4.73 -15.05
N LEU A 42 -5.01 -5.59 -14.56
CA LEU A 42 -4.63 -6.79 -13.81
C LEU A 42 -3.70 -7.71 -14.61
N SER A 43 -3.88 -7.80 -15.91
CA SER A 43 -3.04 -8.57 -16.84
C SER A 43 -1.58 -8.09 -16.91
N GLU A 44 -1.30 -6.84 -16.51
CA GLU A 44 0.05 -6.28 -16.48
C GLU A 44 0.76 -6.50 -15.15
N VAL A 45 0.03 -6.85 -14.09
CA VAL A 45 0.59 -7.00 -12.74
C VAL A 45 1.76 -7.98 -12.68
N PRO A 46 1.66 -9.22 -13.22
CA PRO A 46 2.77 -10.18 -13.17
C PRO A 46 4.06 -9.61 -13.75
N SER A 47 3.99 -8.87 -14.86
CA SER A 47 5.15 -8.25 -15.51
C SER A 47 5.84 -7.17 -14.68
N LYS A 48 5.18 -6.61 -13.68
CA LYS A 48 5.71 -5.59 -12.76
C LYS A 48 6.34 -6.20 -11.51
N ILE A 49 6.11 -7.49 -11.25
CA ILE A 49 6.74 -8.20 -10.13
C ILE A 49 8.16 -8.58 -10.56
N SER A 50 9.13 -7.84 -10.04
CA SER A 50 10.54 -8.07 -10.31
C SER A 50 11.38 -7.72 -9.07
N LYS A 51 12.53 -8.35 -8.93
CA LYS A 51 13.47 -8.08 -7.84
C LYS A 51 13.73 -6.58 -7.66
N LYS A 52 14.04 -5.87 -8.75
CA LYS A 52 14.30 -4.42 -8.75
C LYS A 52 13.09 -3.61 -8.25
N ASN A 53 11.88 -3.98 -8.68
CA ASN A 53 10.67 -3.25 -8.26
C ASN A 53 10.36 -3.50 -6.79
N LEU A 54 10.57 -4.72 -6.30
CA LEU A 54 10.44 -5.08 -4.90
C LEU A 54 11.48 -4.35 -4.04
N GLU A 55 12.77 -4.37 -4.41
CA GLU A 55 13.83 -3.65 -3.70
C GLU A 55 13.51 -2.17 -3.52
N ASN A 56 13.13 -1.49 -4.61
CA ASN A 56 12.77 -0.09 -4.57
C ASN A 56 11.56 0.18 -3.67
N THR A 57 10.53 -0.65 -3.75
CA THR A 57 9.32 -0.49 -2.96
C THR A 57 9.58 -0.73 -1.47
N ILE A 58 10.30 -1.80 -1.14
CA ILE A 58 10.68 -2.14 0.25
C ILE A 58 11.59 -1.07 0.85
N SER A 59 12.54 -0.51 0.08
CA SER A 59 13.38 0.58 0.56
C SER A 59 12.53 1.78 0.93
N ILE A 60 11.62 2.23 0.05
CA ILE A 60 10.73 3.37 0.32
C ILE A 60 9.88 3.12 1.57
N ILE A 61 9.30 1.92 1.72
CA ILE A 61 8.51 1.56 2.89
C ILE A 61 9.38 1.63 4.16
N SER A 62 10.56 0.98 4.14
CA SER A 62 11.44 0.95 5.30
C SER A 62 11.89 2.35 5.71
N ASP A 63 12.35 3.15 4.75
CA ASP A 63 12.85 4.50 4.99
C ASP A 63 11.74 5.41 5.54
N GLU A 64 10.54 5.31 5.01
CA GLU A 64 9.39 6.08 5.48
C GLU A 64 8.98 5.66 6.89
N PHE A 65 8.88 4.35 7.17
CA PHE A 65 8.53 3.84 8.50
C PHE A 65 9.56 4.23 9.56
N GLU A 66 10.85 4.19 9.23
CA GLU A 66 11.92 4.61 10.13
C GLU A 66 11.93 6.12 10.36
N ASN A 67 11.80 6.91 9.30
CA ASN A 67 11.95 8.36 9.38
C ASN A 67 10.68 9.08 9.85
N THR A 68 9.49 8.64 9.40
CA THR A 68 8.21 9.29 9.66
C THR A 68 7.51 8.65 10.86
N TRP A 69 7.31 7.32 10.83
CA TRP A 69 6.62 6.60 11.94
C TRP A 69 7.52 6.24 13.11
N LYS A 70 8.84 6.45 13.01
CA LYS A 70 9.83 6.10 14.03
C LYS A 70 9.85 4.60 14.39
N ILE A 71 9.40 3.75 13.47
CA ILE A 71 9.43 2.29 13.60
C ILE A 71 10.74 1.78 12.99
N LYS A 72 11.69 1.41 13.83
CA LYS A 72 12.99 0.90 13.39
C LYS A 72 12.83 -0.52 12.85
N ASN A 73 13.45 -0.78 11.70
CA ASN A 73 13.46 -2.09 11.03
C ASN A 73 12.05 -2.70 10.90
N PRO A 74 11.09 -2.02 10.24
CA PRO A 74 9.71 -2.44 10.17
C PRO A 74 9.56 -3.85 9.60
N SER A 75 8.63 -4.62 10.15
CA SER A 75 8.28 -5.94 9.66
C SER A 75 7.31 -5.82 8.47
N ILE A 76 7.79 -6.18 7.27
CA ILE A 76 7.06 -6.05 6.01
C ILE A 76 6.64 -7.44 5.53
N CYS A 77 5.33 -7.69 5.44
CA CYS A 77 4.80 -8.95 4.96
C CYS A 77 4.36 -8.86 3.50
N LEU A 78 4.99 -9.62 2.61
CA LEU A 78 4.59 -9.73 1.21
C LEU A 78 3.39 -10.68 1.08
N LEU A 79 2.40 -10.26 0.31
CA LEU A 79 1.34 -11.15 -0.15
C LEU A 79 1.80 -11.93 -1.39
N GLY A 80 1.32 -13.15 -1.56
CA GLY A 80 1.44 -13.86 -2.84
C GLY A 80 0.63 -13.14 -3.93
N LEU A 81 1.02 -13.30 -5.18
CA LEU A 81 0.24 -12.84 -6.32
C LEU A 81 -0.94 -13.78 -6.59
N ASN A 82 -0.63 -15.08 -6.56
CA ASN A 82 -1.55 -16.14 -6.96
C ASN A 82 -2.34 -16.69 -5.74
N PRO A 83 -3.51 -17.33 -5.96
CA PRO A 83 -4.22 -18.03 -4.91
C PRO A 83 -3.28 -18.99 -4.15
N HIS A 84 -3.46 -19.10 -2.83
CA HIS A 84 -2.66 -19.93 -1.94
C HIS A 84 -1.13 -19.70 -2.08
N ALA A 85 -0.74 -18.46 -2.44
CA ALA A 85 0.66 -18.09 -2.71
C ALA A 85 1.34 -19.05 -3.70
N GLY A 86 0.62 -19.38 -4.80
CA GLY A 86 1.12 -20.20 -5.91
C GLY A 86 1.14 -21.71 -5.65
N GLU A 87 0.79 -22.16 -4.43
CA GLU A 87 0.73 -23.58 -4.03
C GLU A 87 1.97 -24.39 -4.50
N GLY A 88 3.15 -23.85 -4.20
CA GLY A 88 4.42 -24.49 -4.59
C GLY A 88 4.69 -24.54 -6.10
N GLY A 89 4.10 -23.59 -6.86
CA GLY A 89 4.22 -23.50 -8.32
C GLY A 89 3.10 -24.17 -9.10
N TYR A 90 2.11 -24.74 -8.41
CA TYR A 90 0.97 -25.39 -9.07
C TYR A 90 -0.02 -24.39 -9.68
N ILE A 91 -0.21 -23.23 -9.05
CA ILE A 91 -1.18 -22.20 -9.48
C ILE A 91 -0.49 -21.02 -10.15
N GLY A 92 0.82 -20.87 -9.97
CA GLY A 92 1.64 -19.81 -10.55
C GLY A 92 3.08 -19.97 -10.13
N HIS A 93 3.99 -19.29 -10.81
CA HIS A 93 5.44 -19.44 -10.61
C HIS A 93 6.08 -18.23 -9.96
N GLU A 94 5.40 -17.08 -9.92
CA GLU A 94 5.94 -15.80 -9.45
C GLU A 94 6.41 -15.88 -7.98
N GLU A 95 5.74 -16.67 -7.17
CA GLU A 95 6.13 -16.89 -5.78
C GLU A 95 7.45 -17.66 -5.68
N GLU A 96 7.59 -18.73 -6.44
CA GLU A 96 8.79 -19.59 -6.41
C GLU A 96 9.99 -18.93 -7.10
N GLU A 97 9.75 -18.26 -8.22
CA GLU A 97 10.81 -17.72 -9.05
C GLU A 97 11.26 -16.31 -8.60
N ILE A 98 10.38 -15.52 -7.99
CA ILE A 98 10.64 -14.11 -7.69
C ILE A 98 10.46 -13.79 -6.19
N LEU A 99 9.27 -14.05 -5.62
CA LEU A 99 8.92 -13.54 -4.29
C LEU A 99 9.69 -14.25 -3.18
N LYS A 100 9.73 -15.58 -3.16
CA LYS A 100 10.49 -16.36 -2.16
C LYS A 100 12.00 -16.10 -2.23
N PRO A 101 12.66 -16.15 -3.41
CA PRO A 101 14.06 -15.79 -3.53
C PRO A 101 14.35 -14.35 -3.07
N PHE A 102 13.45 -13.42 -3.35
CA PHE A 102 13.57 -12.05 -2.88
C PHE A 102 13.52 -11.97 -1.35
N VAL A 103 12.53 -12.57 -0.72
CA VAL A 103 12.38 -12.58 0.75
C VAL A 103 13.62 -13.18 1.41
N ASN A 104 14.09 -14.33 0.91
CA ASN A 104 15.26 -15.05 1.46
C ASN A 104 16.58 -14.26 1.32
N SER A 105 16.70 -13.39 0.33
CA SER A 105 17.89 -12.58 0.08
C SER A 105 17.78 -11.12 0.54
N SER A 106 16.65 -10.71 1.06
CA SER A 106 16.41 -9.31 1.46
C SER A 106 17.23 -8.94 2.70
N PRO A 107 17.95 -7.82 2.67
CA PRO A 107 18.63 -7.30 3.86
C PRO A 107 17.67 -6.59 4.83
N LYS A 108 16.41 -6.35 4.44
CA LYS A 108 15.36 -5.73 5.25
C LYS A 108 14.52 -6.83 5.92
N ASN A 109 13.78 -6.46 6.92
CA ASN A 109 12.92 -7.35 7.71
C ASN A 109 11.63 -7.70 6.94
N VAL A 110 11.78 -8.58 5.95
CA VAL A 110 10.74 -8.96 4.98
C VAL A 110 10.32 -10.41 5.20
N PHE A 111 9.02 -10.65 5.17
CA PHE A 111 8.40 -11.95 5.38
C PHE A 111 7.48 -12.33 4.24
N GLY A 112 7.13 -13.61 4.15
CA GLY A 112 6.21 -14.12 3.14
C GLY A 112 6.94 -14.84 1.98
N PRO A 113 6.34 -14.93 0.78
CA PRO A 113 4.97 -14.50 0.50
C PRO A 113 3.95 -15.36 1.24
N ILE A 114 2.91 -14.74 1.78
CA ILE A 114 1.79 -15.44 2.40
C ILE A 114 0.54 -15.35 1.52
N SER A 115 -0.35 -16.31 1.67
CA SER A 115 -1.61 -16.32 0.93
C SER A 115 -2.51 -15.15 1.33
N ALA A 116 -3.07 -14.43 0.35
CA ALA A 116 -3.84 -13.22 0.59
C ALA A 116 -5.17 -13.48 1.33
N ASP A 117 -5.76 -14.65 1.15
CA ASP A 117 -7.02 -15.06 1.82
C ASP A 117 -6.87 -15.27 3.33
N THR A 118 -5.66 -15.60 3.80
CA THR A 118 -5.35 -15.81 5.21
C THR A 118 -4.42 -14.73 5.80
N ALA A 119 -4.01 -13.76 4.98
CA ALA A 119 -3.04 -12.76 5.39
C ALA A 119 -3.54 -11.83 6.51
N PHE A 120 -4.82 -11.48 6.48
CA PHE A 120 -5.38 -10.42 7.31
C PHE A 120 -6.11 -10.93 8.56
N ILE A 121 -5.73 -12.10 9.07
CA ILE A 121 -6.17 -12.58 10.37
C ILE A 121 -5.53 -11.77 11.49
N GLU A 122 -6.15 -11.70 12.64
CA GLU A 122 -5.73 -10.86 13.77
C GLU A 122 -4.29 -11.12 14.20
N GLU A 123 -3.87 -12.40 14.21
CA GLU A 123 -2.50 -12.80 14.52
C GLU A 123 -1.48 -12.13 13.60
N ASN A 124 -1.72 -12.14 12.29
CA ASN A 124 -0.83 -11.54 11.30
C ASN A 124 -0.86 -10.01 11.37
N ILE A 125 -2.05 -9.41 11.57
CA ILE A 125 -2.20 -7.95 11.71
C ILE A 125 -1.38 -7.44 12.90
N ASN A 126 -1.35 -8.18 14.00
CA ASN A 126 -0.57 -7.82 15.19
C ASN A 126 0.94 -8.12 15.05
N LYS A 127 1.32 -8.99 14.13
CA LYS A 127 2.71 -9.43 13.91
C LYS A 127 3.48 -8.51 12.96
N TYR A 128 2.83 -7.98 11.95
CA TYR A 128 3.49 -7.21 10.89
C TYR A 128 3.10 -5.73 10.93
N ASP A 129 4.08 -4.85 10.73
CA ASP A 129 3.88 -3.40 10.70
C ASP A 129 3.15 -2.96 9.43
N VAL A 130 3.40 -3.66 8.31
CA VAL A 130 2.78 -3.36 7.02
C VAL A 130 2.73 -4.60 6.12
N PHE A 131 1.64 -4.71 5.36
CA PHE A 131 1.51 -5.69 4.28
C PHE A 131 1.83 -5.05 2.94
N LEU A 132 2.55 -5.76 2.08
CA LEU A 132 2.77 -5.36 0.68
C LEU A 132 1.90 -6.21 -0.23
N ALA A 133 0.82 -5.61 -0.74
CA ALA A 133 -0.05 -6.22 -1.73
C ALA A 133 0.55 -6.06 -3.14
N MET A 134 0.39 -7.07 -3.97
CA MET A 134 0.91 -7.07 -5.34
C MET A 134 0.12 -6.13 -6.25
N TYR A 135 -1.18 -5.98 -6.01
CA TYR A 135 -2.07 -5.12 -6.80
C TYR A 135 -3.17 -4.48 -5.96
N HIS A 136 -3.79 -3.47 -6.53
CA HIS A 136 -4.76 -2.59 -5.88
C HIS A 136 -5.89 -3.36 -5.17
N ASP A 137 -6.64 -4.20 -5.90
CA ASP A 137 -7.83 -4.86 -5.34
C ASP A 137 -7.50 -6.07 -4.45
N GLN A 138 -6.22 -6.42 -4.28
CA GLN A 138 -5.80 -7.41 -3.29
C GLN A 138 -5.88 -6.84 -1.86
N GLY A 139 -5.63 -5.56 -1.69
CA GLY A 139 -5.58 -4.92 -0.38
C GLY A 139 -6.76 -4.00 -0.07
N LEU A 140 -7.24 -3.24 -1.05
CA LEU A 140 -8.24 -2.19 -0.81
C LEU A 140 -9.58 -2.68 -0.29
N PRO A 141 -10.19 -3.74 -0.82
CA PRO A 141 -11.47 -4.23 -0.28
C PRO A 141 -11.37 -4.60 1.19
N VAL A 142 -10.25 -5.20 1.60
CA VAL A 142 -10.02 -5.62 2.99
C VAL A 142 -9.94 -4.41 3.92
N ILE A 143 -9.04 -3.47 3.64
CA ILE A 143 -8.85 -2.33 4.53
C ILE A 143 -10.08 -1.42 4.59
N LYS A 144 -10.81 -1.29 3.48
CA LYS A 144 -12.06 -0.53 3.45
C LYS A 144 -13.18 -1.22 4.23
N SER A 145 -13.30 -2.54 4.17
CA SER A 145 -14.28 -3.28 4.96
C SER A 145 -14.01 -3.21 6.46
N MET A 146 -12.74 -3.16 6.86
CA MET A 146 -12.33 -3.07 8.26
C MET A 146 -12.39 -1.66 8.84
N GLY A 147 -12.39 -0.62 8.01
CA GLY A 147 -12.29 0.77 8.45
C GLY A 147 -13.07 1.76 7.61
N PHE A 148 -14.29 1.40 7.19
CA PHE A 148 -15.11 2.28 6.35
C PHE A 148 -15.24 3.67 6.99
N GLY A 149 -14.88 4.72 6.24
CA GLY A 149 -14.86 6.12 6.71
C GLY A 149 -13.61 6.55 7.51
N ASN A 150 -12.72 5.63 7.89
CA ASN A 150 -11.49 5.93 8.66
C ASN A 150 -10.21 5.46 7.97
N THR A 151 -10.28 5.13 6.69
CA THR A 151 -9.10 4.74 5.91
C THR A 151 -8.44 5.99 5.33
N LEU A 152 -7.13 6.10 5.49
CA LEU A 152 -6.30 7.16 4.96
C LEU A 152 -5.42 6.63 3.83
N ASN A 153 -5.15 7.49 2.86
CA ASN A 153 -4.20 7.23 1.78
C ASN A 153 -2.96 8.09 2.00
N VAL A 154 -1.83 7.43 2.23
CA VAL A 154 -0.52 8.07 2.40
C VAL A 154 0.32 7.81 1.17
N THR A 155 0.98 8.84 0.66
CA THR A 155 1.96 8.68 -0.42
C THR A 155 3.36 8.72 0.18
N MET A 156 4.01 7.56 0.24
CA MET A 156 5.38 7.41 0.74
C MET A 156 6.42 7.70 -0.34
N GLY A 157 7.62 8.14 0.08
CA GLY A 157 8.74 8.45 -0.81
C GLY A 157 8.73 9.87 -1.37
N LEU A 158 7.88 10.75 -0.85
CA LEU A 158 7.91 12.19 -1.11
C LEU A 158 8.81 12.89 -0.05
N PRO A 159 9.42 14.04 -0.36
CA PRO A 159 10.20 14.82 0.62
C PRO A 159 9.32 15.57 1.62
N PHE A 160 8.05 15.25 1.70
CA PHE A 160 7.06 15.82 2.64
C PHE A 160 5.95 14.80 2.90
N ILE A 161 5.32 14.88 4.06
CA ILE A 161 4.19 14.02 4.44
C ILE A 161 2.97 14.38 3.59
N ARG A 162 2.42 13.39 2.90
CA ARG A 162 1.16 13.53 2.15
C ARG A 162 0.17 12.50 2.59
N ILE A 163 -0.89 12.96 3.22
CA ILE A 163 -2.06 12.16 3.61
C ILE A 163 -3.28 12.70 2.89
N SER A 164 -4.17 11.84 2.47
CA SER A 164 -5.47 12.18 1.92
C SER A 164 -6.54 11.22 2.40
N VAL A 165 -7.76 11.72 2.43
CA VAL A 165 -8.95 10.90 2.68
C VAL A 165 -9.20 9.94 1.53
N ASP A 166 -9.81 8.81 1.83
CA ASP A 166 -10.10 7.75 0.85
C ASP A 166 -11.57 7.76 0.43
N HIS A 167 -12.12 8.96 0.12
CA HIS A 167 -13.46 9.12 -0.44
C HIS A 167 -13.44 10.04 -1.65
N GLY A 168 -14.47 9.90 -2.51
CA GLY A 168 -14.65 10.73 -3.69
C GLY A 168 -15.17 12.14 -3.36
N THR A 169 -15.36 12.94 -4.38
CA THR A 169 -15.81 14.33 -4.30
C THR A 169 -17.26 14.51 -3.84
N ALA A 170 -18.08 13.43 -3.89
CA ALA A 170 -19.45 13.39 -3.39
C ALA A 170 -20.31 14.62 -3.83
N TYR A 171 -20.29 14.92 -5.12
CA TYR A 171 -21.00 16.05 -5.71
C TYR A 171 -22.50 16.10 -5.35
N GLU A 172 -23.13 14.94 -5.15
CA GLU A 172 -24.54 14.81 -4.80
C GLU A 172 -24.92 15.40 -3.44
N ILE A 173 -23.97 15.59 -2.54
CA ILE A 173 -24.18 16.23 -1.22
C ILE A 173 -23.59 17.64 -1.13
N ALA A 174 -22.99 18.14 -2.21
CA ALA A 174 -22.43 19.48 -2.23
C ALA A 174 -23.48 20.55 -1.93
N GLY A 175 -23.18 21.48 -1.03
CA GLY A 175 -24.08 22.55 -0.60
C GLY A 175 -25.25 22.11 0.29
N LYS A 176 -25.35 20.82 0.66
CA LYS A 176 -26.48 20.29 1.47
C LYS A 176 -26.19 20.18 2.97
N ASN A 177 -25.01 20.56 3.42
CA ASN A 177 -24.56 20.42 4.83
C ASN A 177 -24.65 18.98 5.38
N LYS A 178 -24.40 17.97 4.52
CA LYS A 178 -24.49 16.55 4.85
C LYS A 178 -23.14 15.85 4.82
N ALA A 179 -22.04 16.58 4.60
CA ALA A 179 -20.70 16.00 4.54
C ALA A 179 -20.28 15.53 5.94
N ASP A 180 -19.81 14.29 6.01
CA ASP A 180 -19.13 13.76 7.18
C ASP A 180 -17.65 14.16 7.10
N PHE A 181 -17.16 14.87 8.11
CA PHE A 181 -15.78 15.34 8.17
C PHE A 181 -14.83 14.40 8.94
N SER A 182 -15.33 13.29 9.46
CA SER A 182 -14.56 12.37 10.31
C SER A 182 -13.26 11.88 9.65
N SER A 183 -13.29 11.54 8.36
CA SER A 183 -12.10 11.13 7.62
C SER A 183 -11.07 12.25 7.49
N MET A 184 -11.50 13.50 7.31
CA MET A 184 -10.60 14.65 7.26
C MET A 184 -9.99 14.95 8.63
N ASP A 185 -10.78 14.86 9.69
CA ASP A 185 -10.30 15.03 11.07
C ASP A 185 -9.24 13.97 11.42
N GLU A 186 -9.45 12.70 11.07
CA GLU A 186 -8.47 11.64 11.26
C GLU A 186 -7.21 11.88 10.42
N ALA A 187 -7.34 12.36 9.17
CA ALA A 187 -6.20 12.71 8.34
C ALA A 187 -5.36 13.84 8.94
N LEU A 188 -5.99 14.88 9.47
CA LEU A 188 -5.32 15.99 10.15
C LEU A 188 -4.62 15.54 11.44
N LYS A 189 -5.30 14.77 12.29
CA LYS A 189 -4.73 14.21 13.52
C LYS A 189 -3.51 13.34 13.23
N THR A 190 -3.63 12.45 12.24
CA THR A 190 -2.51 11.61 11.80
C THR A 190 -1.35 12.45 11.27
N SER A 191 -1.62 13.47 10.44
CA SER A 191 -0.58 14.35 9.90
C SER A 191 0.19 15.06 11.01
N VAL A 192 -0.52 15.58 12.03
CA VAL A 192 0.12 16.25 13.19
C VAL A 192 0.94 15.27 14.03
N SER A 193 0.48 14.03 14.18
CA SER A 193 1.21 13.02 14.96
C SER A 193 2.50 12.53 14.31
N LEU A 194 2.69 12.78 13.03
CA LEU A 194 3.88 12.39 12.26
C LEU A 194 4.90 13.52 12.08
N LEU A 195 4.62 14.72 12.56
CA LEU A 195 5.52 15.87 12.59
C LEU A 195 6.40 15.86 13.83
#